data_f73402f60cb77490baffed03a35e65f8
#
_entry.id   f73402f60cb77490baffed03a35e65f8
#
_cell.length_a   1.000
_cell.length_b   1.000
_cell.length_c   1.000
_cell.angle_alpha   90.00
_cell.angle_beta   90.00
_cell.angle_gamma   90.00
#
_symmetry.space_group_name_H-M   'P 1'
#
loop_
_entity.id
_entity.type
_entity.pdbx_description
1 polymer ?
#
loop_
_entity_poly.entity_id
_entity_poly.type
_entity_poly.pdbx_seq_one_letter_code
_entity_poly.pdbx_strand_id
1 'polypeptide(L)'
;MHLLILLVVLLLERGQTSPLNLNTTHLEGRDQRQLSLFAVVNFPNLKCTTKTGSTTYGTCISTSECTSRSGSASGTCAAGFGVCCYMAVSTCGSSLSYNNTYIQNPGYPSTYTPTTTGTCVYTVNKASSDVCQLRLDFQTFSGFAVTSVGAKTDSMAAAGQTGKNPPTISGTNTGYHMYVNVGADSTDTATLTMTWGDIATAKQYNIFVQQIECSSAYKAPQDCVQYFTGTTGTIQSYGWAGSQLLAGMDYNNCVRTELGYCGIQYKETSGTSIDAFAIFATITNTQIALAALAESTDGVCSAQGTMVTIPMTSLDGVSPLPIATNVPPFPTEFCGGLFGISTGSVATPVQSNQRPFNVHLFTSATPTLDSASTATTGFSLDYTQIPCGI
;
A
#
# COMPACT_ATOMS: atom_id res chain seq x y z
N MET A 1 25.16 19.93 -4.16
CA MET A 1 25.35 19.13 -5.38
C MET A 1 25.40 20.01 -6.65
N HIS A 2 25.81 21.27 -6.50
CA HIS A 2 25.99 22.24 -7.60
C HIS A 2 27.47 22.65 -7.82
N LEU A 3 28.40 22.05 -7.10
CA LEU A 3 29.83 22.45 -7.14
C LEU A 3 30.70 21.59 -8.04
N LEU A 4 30.22 20.47 -8.55
CA LEU A 4 31.01 19.56 -9.41
C LEU A 4 30.85 19.81 -10.91
N ILE A 5 29.88 20.61 -11.33
CA ILE A 5 29.65 20.93 -12.76
C ILE A 5 30.50 22.13 -13.23
N LEU A 6 30.99 22.96 -12.31
CA LEU A 6 31.77 24.15 -12.67
C LEU A 6 33.27 23.88 -12.93
N LEU A 7 33.79 22.70 -12.62
CA LEU A 7 35.23 22.41 -12.76
C LEU A 7 35.63 21.84 -14.12
N VAL A 8 34.67 21.47 -14.96
CA VAL A 8 34.95 20.89 -16.29
C VAL A 8 34.98 21.96 -17.42
N VAL A 9 34.43 23.15 -17.16
CA VAL A 9 34.35 24.23 -18.18
C VAL A 9 35.58 25.14 -18.16
N LEU A 10 36.43 25.10 -17.12
CA LEU A 10 37.54 26.05 -16.93
C LEU A 10 38.93 25.57 -17.43
N LEU A 11 39.01 24.44 -18.13
CA LEU A 11 40.28 23.90 -18.66
C LEU A 11 40.48 24.05 -20.17
N LEU A 12 39.67 24.87 -20.85
CA LEU A 12 39.72 25.04 -22.32
C LEU A 12 40.24 26.38 -22.80
N GLU A 13 40.76 27.26 -21.94
CA GLU A 13 41.38 28.51 -22.43
C GLU A 13 42.78 28.70 -21.88
N ARG A 14 43.80 28.28 -22.60
CA ARG A 14 45.11 28.90 -22.80
C ARG A 14 46.02 28.00 -23.63
N GLY A 15 46.04 28.24 -24.91
CA GLY A 15 47.06 27.76 -25.83
C GLY A 15 47.58 28.95 -26.65
N GLN A 16 48.67 29.56 -26.24
CA GLN A 16 49.38 30.59 -27.01
C GLN A 16 50.13 29.99 -28.18
N THR A 17 49.97 30.63 -29.31
CA THR A 17 50.69 30.42 -30.56
C THR A 17 52.12 30.91 -30.52
N SER A 18 53.04 30.11 -31.03
CA SER A 18 54.34 30.57 -31.55
C SER A 18 54.69 29.78 -32.78
N PRO A 19 55.19 30.43 -33.85
CA PRO A 19 55.47 29.77 -35.14
C PRO A 19 56.87 29.23 -35.20
N LEU A 20 57.08 28.00 -35.60
CA LEU A 20 58.37 27.45 -35.99
C LEU A 20 58.33 26.72 -37.32
N ASN A 21 59.28 27.06 -38.08
CA ASN A 21 59.57 26.87 -39.51
C ASN A 21 59.58 25.43 -40.03
N LEU A 22 59.25 25.29 -41.26
CA LEU A 22 59.24 24.06 -42.05
C LEU A 22 60.63 23.41 -42.19
N ASN A 23 60.65 22.10 -42.09
CA ASN A 23 61.45 21.25 -42.96
C ASN A 23 60.70 19.94 -43.21
N THR A 24 60.47 19.71 -44.50
CA THR A 24 59.80 18.56 -45.10
C THR A 24 60.74 17.35 -45.10
N THR A 25 60.29 16.27 -44.40
CA THR A 25 60.69 14.90 -44.74
C THR A 25 59.48 13.99 -44.60
N HIS A 26 59.22 13.25 -45.67
CA HIS A 26 58.24 12.19 -45.78
C HIS A 26 58.29 11.25 -44.58
N LEU A 27 57.14 11.04 -43.92
CA LEU A 27 56.85 9.84 -43.17
C LEU A 27 55.40 9.43 -43.39
N GLU A 28 55.30 8.20 -43.84
CA GLU A 28 54.11 7.43 -44.13
C GLU A 28 53.10 7.42 -43.00
N GLY A 29 51.82 7.30 -43.37
CA GLY A 29 50.67 6.77 -42.69
C GLY A 29 50.70 6.71 -41.15
N ARG A 30 50.26 7.77 -40.48
CA ARG A 30 49.72 7.66 -39.13
C ARG A 30 48.22 7.48 -39.23
N ASP A 31 47.76 6.25 -39.00
CA ASP A 31 46.38 5.99 -38.66
C ASP A 31 45.92 6.99 -37.59
N GLN A 32 45.03 7.88 -37.98
CA GLN A 32 44.29 8.68 -37.02
C GLN A 32 43.44 7.69 -36.17
N ARG A 33 43.97 7.26 -35.04
CA ARG A 33 43.15 6.63 -34.03
C ARG A 33 42.17 7.69 -33.55
N GLN A 34 40.96 7.63 -34.10
CA GLN A 34 39.82 8.34 -33.56
C GLN A 34 39.60 7.78 -32.15
N LEU A 35 40.02 8.52 -31.14
CA LEU A 35 39.58 8.30 -29.76
C LEU A 35 38.08 8.64 -29.78
N SER A 36 37.25 7.61 -29.99
CA SER A 36 35.81 7.74 -29.70
C SER A 36 35.67 7.89 -28.19
N LEU A 37 35.44 9.11 -27.78
CA LEU A 37 35.06 9.36 -26.38
C LEU A 37 33.65 8.80 -26.19
N PHE A 38 33.57 7.59 -25.67
CA PHE A 38 32.30 7.04 -25.18
C PHE A 38 32.02 7.69 -23.81
N ALA A 39 31.08 8.63 -23.79
CA ALA A 39 30.53 9.10 -22.53
C ALA A 39 29.54 8.04 -22.01
N VAL A 40 29.90 7.36 -20.94
CA VAL A 40 28.96 6.50 -20.23
C VAL A 40 28.11 7.40 -19.32
N VAL A 41 26.84 7.55 -19.65
CA VAL A 41 25.87 8.27 -18.82
C VAL A 41 25.28 7.26 -17.83
N ASN A 42 25.56 7.45 -16.56
CA ASN A 42 24.97 6.66 -15.48
C ASN A 42 23.91 7.51 -14.76
N PHE A 43 22.72 6.97 -14.57
CA PHE A 43 21.63 7.62 -13.84
C PHE A 43 20.91 6.59 -12.95
N PRO A 44 20.30 7.01 -11.80
CA PRO A 44 19.63 6.11 -10.90
C PRO A 44 18.31 5.58 -11.49
N ASN A 45 17.99 4.34 -11.20
CA ASN A 45 16.76 3.66 -11.62
C ASN A 45 15.55 4.16 -10.78
N LEU A 46 15.17 5.41 -10.96
CA LEU A 46 14.08 6.04 -10.23
C LEU A 46 12.71 5.68 -10.81
N LYS A 47 11.69 5.74 -9.97
CA LYS A 47 10.29 5.68 -10.38
C LYS A 47 10.00 6.86 -11.33
N CYS A 48 9.30 6.58 -12.41
CA CYS A 48 8.88 7.57 -13.40
C CYS A 48 7.41 7.37 -13.77
N THR A 49 6.79 8.40 -14.35
CA THR A 49 5.41 8.34 -14.85
C THR A 49 5.43 8.05 -16.35
N THR A 50 4.63 7.09 -16.80
CA THR A 50 4.48 6.78 -18.22
C THR A 50 3.67 7.88 -18.94
N LYS A 51 3.83 8.01 -20.27
CA LYS A 51 3.09 9.02 -21.06
C LYS A 51 1.58 8.76 -21.14
N THR A 52 1.17 7.53 -20.96
CA THR A 52 -0.20 7.05 -21.23
C THR A 52 -1.13 7.11 -20.05
N GLY A 53 -0.92 7.98 -19.10
CA GLY A 53 -1.85 8.15 -17.96
C GLY A 53 -1.12 8.60 -16.71
N SER A 54 -1.70 9.53 -16.03
CA SER A 54 -1.15 10.15 -14.82
C SER A 54 -0.96 9.19 -13.63
N THR A 55 -1.49 7.97 -13.71
CA THR A 55 -1.48 6.97 -12.62
C THR A 55 -0.62 5.75 -12.91
N THR A 56 -0.03 5.63 -14.10
CA THR A 56 0.83 4.50 -14.46
C THR A 56 2.29 4.88 -14.28
N TYR A 57 3.03 4.03 -13.59
CA TYR A 57 4.43 4.25 -13.25
C TYR A 57 5.33 3.19 -13.92
N GLY A 58 6.60 3.48 -13.96
CA GLY A 58 7.63 2.57 -14.41
C GLY A 58 8.95 2.89 -13.74
N THR A 59 10.01 2.30 -14.22
CA THR A 59 11.39 2.56 -13.77
C THR A 59 12.17 3.26 -14.89
N CYS A 60 12.89 4.31 -14.55
CA CYS A 60 13.78 5.01 -15.47
C CYS A 60 15.05 4.18 -15.69
N ILE A 61 15.19 3.59 -16.86
CA ILE A 61 16.34 2.76 -17.27
C ILE A 61 16.69 3.02 -18.73
N SER A 62 17.80 2.44 -19.22
CA SER A 62 18.14 2.52 -20.63
C SER A 62 17.15 1.74 -21.50
N THR A 63 17.02 2.13 -22.78
CA THR A 63 16.14 1.43 -23.73
C THR A 63 16.53 -0.04 -23.90
N SER A 64 17.82 -0.33 -23.96
CA SER A 64 18.33 -1.70 -24.10
C SER A 64 17.98 -2.55 -22.88
N GLU A 65 18.10 -1.99 -21.70
CA GLU A 65 17.75 -2.66 -20.44
C GLU A 65 16.24 -2.89 -20.34
N CYS A 66 15.40 -1.91 -20.74
CA CYS A 66 13.95 -2.08 -20.77
C CYS A 66 13.53 -3.23 -21.68
N THR A 67 14.13 -3.32 -22.87
CA THR A 67 13.87 -4.41 -23.82
C THR A 67 14.32 -5.77 -23.27
N SER A 68 15.52 -5.84 -22.67
CA SER A 68 16.03 -7.08 -22.08
C SER A 68 15.19 -7.61 -20.91
N ARG A 69 14.50 -6.71 -20.22
CA ARG A 69 13.55 -7.03 -19.13
C ARG A 69 12.12 -7.29 -19.60
N SER A 70 11.92 -7.38 -20.93
CA SER A 70 10.58 -7.52 -21.54
C SER A 70 9.60 -6.40 -21.15
N GLY A 71 10.13 -5.21 -20.86
CA GLY A 71 9.35 -4.04 -20.53
C GLY A 71 8.94 -3.24 -21.76
N SER A 72 7.97 -2.35 -21.59
CA SER A 72 7.50 -1.42 -22.61
C SER A 72 8.01 -0.01 -22.30
N ALA A 73 8.81 0.57 -23.21
CA ALA A 73 9.29 1.94 -23.08
C ALA A 73 8.14 2.93 -23.29
N SER A 74 7.89 3.81 -22.33
CA SER A 74 6.79 4.78 -22.36
C SER A 74 7.26 6.15 -21.86
N GLY A 75 7.69 6.99 -22.78
CA GLY A 75 8.23 8.30 -22.47
C GLY A 75 9.73 8.28 -22.15
N THR A 76 10.30 9.48 -22.02
CA THR A 76 11.71 9.68 -21.71
C THR A 76 11.89 10.11 -20.25
N CYS A 77 13.04 9.79 -19.66
CA CYS A 77 13.44 10.21 -18.32
C CYS A 77 14.94 10.52 -18.28
N ALA A 78 15.49 10.89 -17.12
CA ALA A 78 16.92 11.23 -16.98
C ALA A 78 17.40 12.21 -18.07
N ALA A 79 16.68 13.32 -18.28
CA ALA A 79 16.97 14.32 -19.29
C ALA A 79 17.10 13.77 -20.75
N GLY A 80 16.40 12.68 -21.05
CA GLY A 80 16.39 12.05 -22.37
C GLY A 80 17.37 10.88 -22.53
N PHE A 81 18.23 10.61 -21.56
CA PHE A 81 19.17 9.49 -21.58
C PHE A 81 18.52 8.13 -21.23
N GLY A 82 17.35 8.14 -20.59
CA GLY A 82 16.59 6.96 -20.23
C GLY A 82 15.17 6.96 -20.78
N VAL A 83 14.53 5.79 -20.66
CA VAL A 83 13.11 5.61 -20.97
C VAL A 83 12.38 5.19 -19.68
N CYS A 84 11.13 5.65 -19.53
CA CYS A 84 10.28 5.15 -18.47
C CYS A 84 9.78 3.76 -18.87
N CYS A 85 10.36 2.73 -18.27
CA CYS A 85 10.07 1.34 -18.59
C CYS A 85 8.91 0.83 -17.77
N TYR A 86 7.81 0.50 -18.42
CA TYR A 86 6.67 -0.20 -17.82
C TYR A 86 6.92 -1.71 -17.87
N MET A 87 6.83 -2.36 -16.72
CA MET A 87 7.01 -3.81 -16.58
C MET A 87 5.78 -4.42 -15.91
N ALA A 88 5.25 -5.50 -16.48
CA ALA A 88 4.13 -6.23 -15.93
C ALA A 88 4.27 -7.75 -16.16
N VAL A 89 3.80 -8.53 -15.20
CA VAL A 89 3.66 -9.99 -15.31
C VAL A 89 2.21 -10.38 -15.13
N SER A 90 1.71 -11.28 -15.98
CA SER A 90 0.34 -11.79 -15.93
C SER A 90 0.25 -13.31 -15.98
N THR A 91 1.38 -14.00 -16.15
CA THR A 91 1.45 -15.47 -16.19
C THR A 91 1.63 -16.02 -14.79
N CYS A 92 0.81 -17.01 -14.43
CA CYS A 92 0.92 -17.72 -13.18
C CYS A 92 2.29 -18.41 -13.03
N GLY A 93 2.88 -18.36 -11.83
CA GLY A 93 4.22 -18.87 -11.55
C GLY A 93 5.34 -17.89 -11.90
N SER A 94 5.04 -16.69 -12.39
CA SER A 94 6.07 -15.70 -12.72
C SER A 94 6.81 -15.19 -11.49
N SER A 95 8.08 -14.84 -11.70
CA SER A 95 8.92 -14.15 -10.72
C SER A 95 9.21 -12.71 -11.16
N LEU A 96 9.19 -11.80 -10.20
CA LEU A 96 9.56 -10.39 -10.37
C LEU A 96 10.89 -10.15 -9.65
N SER A 97 11.84 -9.51 -10.34
CA SER A 97 13.16 -9.18 -9.74
C SER A 97 13.49 -7.69 -9.86
N TYR A 98 12.51 -6.88 -10.26
CA TYR A 98 12.71 -5.45 -10.48
C TYR A 98 11.70 -4.62 -9.68
N ASN A 99 12.14 -3.45 -9.25
CA ASN A 99 11.26 -2.50 -8.60
C ASN A 99 10.24 -1.91 -9.58
N ASN A 100 9.12 -1.39 -9.08
CA ASN A 100 8.06 -0.73 -9.84
C ASN A 100 7.49 -1.61 -10.97
N THR A 101 7.17 -2.86 -10.65
CA THR A 101 6.59 -3.85 -11.57
C THR A 101 5.13 -4.12 -11.22
N TYR A 102 4.32 -4.42 -12.21
CA TYR A 102 2.91 -4.77 -12.03
C TYR A 102 2.69 -6.27 -12.06
N ILE A 103 1.80 -6.74 -11.19
CA ILE A 103 1.19 -8.07 -11.25
C ILE A 103 -0.25 -7.88 -11.74
N GLN A 104 -0.59 -8.54 -12.83
CA GLN A 104 -1.88 -8.37 -13.51
C GLN A 104 -2.56 -9.72 -13.74
N ASN A 105 -3.90 -9.71 -13.83
CA ASN A 105 -4.62 -10.90 -14.29
C ASN A 105 -4.30 -11.21 -15.76
N PRO A 106 -4.42 -12.47 -16.19
CA PRO A 106 -4.33 -12.83 -17.59
C PRO A 106 -5.29 -12.01 -18.45
N GLY A 107 -4.78 -11.43 -19.53
CA GLY A 107 -5.56 -10.60 -20.47
C GLY A 107 -5.92 -9.19 -19.97
N TYR A 108 -5.31 -8.71 -18.88
CA TYR A 108 -5.53 -7.34 -18.43
C TYR A 108 -5.31 -6.33 -19.59
N PRO A 109 -6.13 -5.27 -19.78
CA PRO A 109 -7.15 -4.75 -18.85
C PRO A 109 -8.53 -5.45 -18.87
N SER A 110 -8.74 -6.49 -19.66
CA SER A 110 -9.98 -7.29 -19.58
C SER A 110 -10.03 -8.06 -18.27
N THR A 111 -11.24 -8.38 -17.83
CA THR A 111 -11.45 -9.28 -16.70
C THR A 111 -11.01 -10.71 -17.04
N TYR A 112 -10.70 -11.48 -16.01
CA TYR A 112 -10.32 -12.89 -16.11
C TYR A 112 -11.33 -13.75 -15.34
N THR A 113 -11.88 -14.76 -15.99
CA THR A 113 -12.73 -15.78 -15.37
C THR A 113 -11.98 -17.11 -15.37
N PRO A 114 -11.59 -17.64 -14.20
CA PRO A 114 -10.92 -18.93 -14.10
C PRO A 114 -11.83 -20.04 -14.65
N THR A 115 -11.25 -21.03 -15.31
CA THR A 115 -12.00 -22.21 -15.80
C THR A 115 -12.03 -23.34 -14.78
N THR A 116 -11.15 -23.29 -13.79
CA THR A 116 -11.02 -24.28 -12.72
C THR A 116 -10.68 -23.57 -11.41
N THR A 117 -11.06 -24.19 -10.29
CA THR A 117 -10.54 -23.78 -8.97
C THR A 117 -9.05 -24.06 -8.90
N GLY A 118 -8.32 -23.27 -8.11
CA GLY A 118 -6.89 -23.44 -7.96
C GLY A 118 -6.17 -22.22 -7.38
N THR A 119 -4.86 -22.23 -7.50
CA THR A 119 -4.00 -21.18 -7.00
C THR A 119 -3.02 -20.69 -8.06
N CYS A 120 -2.65 -19.42 -7.99
CA CYS A 120 -1.64 -18.79 -8.81
C CYS A 120 -0.66 -18.06 -7.91
N VAL A 121 0.61 -18.41 -7.96
CA VAL A 121 1.65 -17.83 -7.11
C VAL A 121 2.58 -16.97 -7.94
N TYR A 122 2.79 -15.74 -7.49
CA TYR A 122 3.83 -14.83 -8.00
C TYR A 122 4.92 -14.71 -6.94
N THR A 123 6.19 -14.80 -7.36
CA THR A 123 7.32 -14.65 -6.46
C THR A 123 7.99 -13.30 -6.70
N VAL A 124 8.21 -12.53 -5.64
CA VAL A 124 8.92 -11.25 -5.71
C VAL A 124 10.30 -11.45 -5.10
N ASN A 125 11.32 -11.47 -5.95
CA ASN A 125 12.71 -11.45 -5.55
C ASN A 125 13.14 -10.02 -5.25
N LYS A 126 14.06 -9.82 -4.35
CA LYS A 126 14.63 -8.51 -4.09
C LYS A 126 15.35 -7.96 -5.31
N ALA A 127 15.13 -6.70 -5.63
CA ALA A 127 15.86 -5.98 -6.66
C ALA A 127 17.31 -5.65 -6.23
N SER A 128 17.54 -5.54 -4.91
CA SER A 128 18.86 -5.41 -4.28
C SER A 128 18.83 -6.04 -2.89
N SER A 129 20.01 -6.30 -2.31
CA SER A 129 20.16 -6.80 -0.94
C SER A 129 19.52 -5.89 0.12
N ASP A 130 19.42 -4.60 -0.19
CA ASP A 130 18.98 -3.58 0.76
C ASP A 130 17.45 -3.45 0.85
N VAL A 131 16.69 -4.19 0.05
CA VAL A 131 15.23 -4.23 0.12
C VAL A 131 14.79 -4.99 1.38
N CYS A 132 13.92 -4.40 2.18
CA CYS A 132 13.34 -4.99 3.38
C CYS A 132 11.82 -5.14 3.33
N GLN A 133 11.15 -4.37 2.48
CA GLN A 133 9.70 -4.31 2.50
C GLN A 133 9.16 -4.10 1.08
N LEU A 134 7.98 -4.64 0.83
CA LEU A 134 7.18 -4.33 -0.35
C LEU A 134 6.02 -3.43 0.02
N ARG A 135 5.66 -2.53 -0.88
CA ARG A 135 4.36 -1.87 -0.91
C ARG A 135 3.61 -2.36 -2.14
N LEU A 136 2.43 -2.88 -1.92
CA LEU A 136 1.49 -3.33 -2.95
C LEU A 136 0.38 -2.29 -3.06
N ASP A 137 0.27 -1.58 -4.18
CA ASP A 137 -0.83 -0.65 -4.44
C ASP A 137 -1.82 -1.32 -5.38
N PHE A 138 -3.05 -1.52 -4.94
CA PHE A 138 -4.11 -2.16 -5.71
C PHE A 138 -4.75 -1.14 -6.67
N GLN A 139 -4.15 -0.96 -7.85
CA GLN A 139 -4.67 -0.07 -8.90
C GLN A 139 -6.06 -0.53 -9.36
N THR A 140 -6.22 -1.83 -9.44
CA THR A 140 -7.50 -2.53 -9.63
C THR A 140 -7.45 -3.81 -8.81
N PHE A 141 -8.50 -4.08 -8.04
CA PHE A 141 -8.68 -5.34 -7.31
C PHE A 141 -10.17 -5.54 -7.06
N SER A 142 -10.83 -6.35 -7.86
CA SER A 142 -12.27 -6.56 -7.82
C SER A 142 -12.68 -7.94 -8.30
N GLY A 143 -13.92 -8.33 -7.98
CA GLY A 143 -14.50 -9.62 -8.42
C GLY A 143 -14.02 -10.82 -7.62
N PHE A 144 -13.30 -10.63 -6.51
CA PHE A 144 -12.93 -11.73 -5.61
C PHE A 144 -14.12 -12.10 -4.73
N ALA A 145 -14.63 -13.31 -4.91
CA ALA A 145 -15.87 -13.76 -4.28
C ALA A 145 -15.72 -13.91 -2.75
N VAL A 146 -16.73 -13.40 -2.06
CA VAL A 146 -16.87 -13.44 -0.59
C VAL A 146 -18.28 -13.92 -0.29
N THR A 147 -18.45 -14.74 0.74
CA THR A 147 -19.80 -15.13 1.21
C THR A 147 -20.45 -13.98 1.98
N SER A 148 -21.75 -14.07 2.23
CA SER A 148 -22.50 -13.08 3.03
C SER A 148 -21.96 -12.91 4.45
N VAL A 149 -21.24 -13.89 4.98
CA VAL A 149 -20.59 -13.84 6.31
C VAL A 149 -19.14 -13.40 6.25
N GLY A 150 -18.65 -12.88 5.12
CA GLY A 150 -17.27 -12.42 4.97
C GLY A 150 -16.22 -13.52 4.79
N ALA A 151 -16.63 -14.78 4.65
CA ALA A 151 -15.70 -15.86 4.34
C ALA A 151 -15.20 -15.75 2.90
N LYS A 152 -13.92 -15.93 2.70
CA LYS A 152 -13.22 -15.69 1.44
C LYS A 152 -13.31 -16.93 0.55
N THR A 153 -14.14 -16.90 -0.49
CA THR A 153 -14.19 -17.94 -1.53
C THR A 153 -13.02 -17.79 -2.49
N ASP A 154 -12.76 -16.56 -2.92
CA ASP A 154 -11.53 -16.20 -3.62
C ASP A 154 -10.66 -15.36 -2.69
N SER A 155 -9.35 -15.35 -2.90
CA SER A 155 -8.49 -14.58 -2.03
C SER A 155 -7.14 -14.22 -2.65
N MET A 156 -6.51 -13.20 -2.07
CA MET A 156 -5.09 -12.90 -2.23
C MET A 156 -4.42 -12.94 -0.87
N ALA A 157 -3.38 -13.76 -0.74
CA ALA A 157 -2.47 -13.77 0.39
C ALA A 157 -1.10 -13.24 -0.05
N ALA A 158 -0.50 -12.40 0.77
CA ALA A 158 0.87 -11.95 0.61
C ALA A 158 1.70 -12.44 1.80
N ALA A 159 2.85 -13.02 1.55
CA ALA A 159 3.74 -13.53 2.59
C ALA A 159 5.19 -13.14 2.31
N GLY A 160 5.86 -12.67 3.35
CA GLY A 160 7.30 -12.44 3.37
C GLY A 160 8.00 -13.39 4.32
N GLN A 161 9.28 -13.16 4.56
CA GLN A 161 10.11 -14.05 5.39
C GLN A 161 10.23 -13.60 6.85
N THR A 162 9.79 -12.40 7.19
CA THR A 162 9.92 -11.85 8.54
C THR A 162 8.64 -11.15 9.00
N GLY A 163 8.44 -11.16 10.32
CA GLY A 163 7.30 -10.52 10.96
C GLY A 163 5.98 -11.26 10.72
N LYS A 164 4.88 -10.62 11.13
CA LYS A 164 3.53 -11.11 10.88
C LYS A 164 3.17 -10.83 9.42
N ASN A 165 2.71 -11.84 8.72
CA ASN A 165 2.19 -11.66 7.37
C ASN A 165 0.89 -10.84 7.39
N PRO A 166 0.65 -10.02 6.36
CA PRO A 166 -0.63 -9.35 6.19
C PRO A 166 -1.80 -10.35 6.15
N PRO A 167 -3.01 -9.92 6.50
CA PRO A 167 -4.17 -10.79 6.38
C PRO A 167 -4.45 -11.15 4.92
N THR A 168 -5.00 -12.32 4.70
CA THR A 168 -5.55 -12.70 3.39
C THR A 168 -6.76 -11.82 3.10
N ILE A 169 -6.80 -11.21 1.92
CA ILE A 169 -7.88 -10.30 1.50
C ILE A 169 -8.72 -10.90 0.38
N SER A 170 -9.93 -10.36 0.21
CA SER A 170 -10.91 -10.73 -0.80
C SER A 170 -11.83 -9.54 -1.11
N GLY A 171 -12.84 -9.72 -1.93
CA GLY A 171 -13.79 -8.66 -2.27
C GLY A 171 -13.22 -7.61 -3.22
N THR A 172 -13.57 -6.35 -2.97
CA THR A 172 -13.11 -5.19 -3.75
C THR A 172 -12.18 -4.34 -2.91
N ASN A 173 -10.95 -4.13 -3.38
CA ASN A 173 -9.90 -3.37 -2.69
C ASN A 173 -9.17 -2.39 -3.62
N THR A 174 -9.80 -1.97 -4.71
CA THR A 174 -9.24 -0.97 -5.63
C THR A 174 -8.93 0.34 -4.89
N GLY A 175 -7.72 0.87 -5.07
CA GLY A 175 -7.25 2.09 -4.41
C GLY A 175 -6.60 1.86 -3.04
N TYR A 176 -6.63 0.64 -2.49
CA TYR A 176 -5.99 0.32 -1.23
C TYR A 176 -4.52 -0.07 -1.43
N HIS A 177 -3.80 -0.18 -0.34
CA HIS A 177 -2.41 -0.64 -0.35
C HIS A 177 -2.14 -1.63 0.78
N MET A 178 -1.03 -2.37 0.66
CA MET A 178 -0.58 -3.35 1.64
C MET A 178 0.94 -3.33 1.74
N TYR A 179 1.48 -3.38 2.95
CA TYR A 179 2.90 -3.55 3.20
C TYR A 179 3.22 -4.99 3.59
N VAL A 180 4.32 -5.53 3.05
CA VAL A 180 4.80 -6.89 3.30
C VAL A 180 6.28 -6.82 3.67
N ASN A 181 6.68 -7.38 4.82
CA ASN A 181 8.07 -7.44 5.23
C ASN A 181 8.75 -8.63 4.56
N VAL A 182 9.76 -8.38 3.72
CA VAL A 182 10.43 -9.44 2.95
C VAL A 182 11.44 -10.19 3.79
N GLY A 183 12.21 -9.48 4.62
CA GLY A 183 13.31 -10.02 5.38
C GLY A 183 14.62 -9.27 5.09
N ALA A 184 15.66 -9.54 5.89
CA ALA A 184 16.94 -8.86 5.78
C ALA A 184 17.95 -9.56 4.87
N ASP A 185 17.82 -10.89 4.68
CA ASP A 185 18.76 -11.66 3.88
C ASP A 185 18.57 -11.37 2.37
N SER A 186 19.67 -11.34 1.64
CA SER A 186 19.66 -11.03 0.20
C SER A 186 18.88 -12.05 -0.65
N THR A 187 18.68 -13.25 -0.12
CA THR A 187 17.94 -14.34 -0.76
C THR A 187 16.47 -14.42 -0.36
N ASP A 188 16.05 -13.56 0.60
CA ASP A 188 14.65 -13.52 1.02
C ASP A 188 13.75 -13.08 -0.13
N THR A 189 12.58 -13.69 -0.20
CA THR A 189 11.56 -13.42 -1.22
C THR A 189 10.22 -13.15 -0.55
N ALA A 190 9.31 -12.55 -1.29
CA ALA A 190 7.91 -12.51 -0.92
C ALA A 190 7.07 -13.24 -1.97
N THR A 191 5.93 -13.76 -1.55
CA THR A 191 4.98 -14.41 -2.45
C THR A 191 3.62 -13.73 -2.40
N LEU A 192 2.98 -13.63 -3.57
CA LEU A 192 1.57 -13.26 -3.69
C LEU A 192 0.83 -14.47 -4.25
N THR A 193 -0.07 -15.03 -3.46
CA THR A 193 -0.88 -16.20 -3.83
C THR A 193 -2.31 -15.77 -4.07
N MET A 194 -2.77 -15.90 -5.30
CA MET A 194 -4.17 -15.77 -5.68
C MET A 194 -4.83 -17.14 -5.58
N THR A 195 -5.99 -17.23 -4.94
CA THR A 195 -6.77 -18.46 -4.81
C THR A 195 -8.12 -18.26 -5.46
N TRP A 196 -8.52 -19.19 -6.28
CA TRP A 196 -9.79 -19.21 -7.01
C TRP A 196 -10.67 -20.34 -6.49
N GLY A 197 -11.70 -20.01 -5.73
CA GLY A 197 -12.74 -20.93 -5.29
C GLY A 197 -14.03 -20.75 -6.09
N ASP A 198 -14.27 -19.52 -6.59
CA ASP A 198 -15.37 -19.19 -7.49
C ASP A 198 -14.85 -19.07 -8.92
N ILE A 199 -15.43 -19.88 -9.82
CA ILE A 199 -15.10 -19.90 -11.26
C ILE A 199 -16.16 -19.21 -12.13
N ALA A 200 -17.23 -18.67 -11.53
CA ALA A 200 -18.30 -18.00 -12.25
C ALA A 200 -18.11 -16.48 -12.34
N THR A 201 -17.52 -15.88 -11.31
CA THR A 201 -17.34 -14.43 -11.25
C THR A 201 -16.06 -14.01 -11.97
N ALA A 202 -16.16 -13.02 -12.83
CA ALA A 202 -15.01 -12.39 -13.47
C ALA A 202 -14.22 -11.54 -12.49
N LYS A 203 -12.89 -11.70 -12.48
CA LYS A 203 -11.96 -11.04 -11.59
C LYS A 203 -11.09 -10.07 -12.36
N GLN A 204 -10.68 -8.99 -11.72
CA GLN A 204 -9.72 -8.06 -12.29
C GLN A 204 -8.74 -7.59 -11.22
N TYR A 205 -7.44 -7.71 -11.51
CA TYR A 205 -6.42 -7.15 -10.65
C TYR A 205 -5.25 -6.57 -11.43
N ASN A 206 -4.77 -5.46 -10.91
CA ASN A 206 -3.57 -4.75 -11.34
C ASN A 206 -2.90 -4.22 -10.09
N ILE A 207 -1.84 -4.88 -9.64
CA ILE A 207 -1.15 -4.61 -8.39
C ILE A 207 0.21 -4.03 -8.71
N PHE A 208 0.44 -2.79 -8.31
CA PHE A 208 1.74 -2.14 -8.44
C PHE A 208 2.63 -2.51 -7.28
N VAL A 209 3.75 -3.13 -7.56
CA VAL A 209 4.71 -3.63 -6.57
C VAL A 209 5.89 -2.67 -6.48
N GLN A 210 6.04 -2.01 -5.35
CA GLN A 210 7.21 -1.20 -5.01
C GLN A 210 8.07 -1.91 -3.98
N GLN A 211 9.37 -1.95 -4.22
CA GLN A 211 10.37 -2.49 -3.30
C GLN A 211 11.00 -1.33 -2.52
N ILE A 212 10.99 -1.44 -1.20
CA ILE A 212 11.41 -0.39 -0.27
C ILE A 212 12.68 -0.83 0.44
N GLU A 213 13.72 -0.01 0.35
CA GLU A 213 15.00 -0.23 1.02
C GLU A 213 14.86 -0.13 2.54
N CYS A 214 15.71 -0.85 3.25
CA CYS A 214 15.73 -0.93 4.72
C CYS A 214 15.89 0.46 5.39
N SER A 215 16.68 1.32 4.77
CA SER A 215 16.97 2.69 5.23
C SER A 215 15.96 3.74 4.77
N SER A 216 14.98 3.36 3.96
CA SER A 216 14.02 4.30 3.37
C SER A 216 13.13 4.95 4.42
N ALA A 217 12.95 6.27 4.32
CA ALA A 217 11.97 7.02 5.12
C ALA A 217 10.49 6.67 4.78
N TYR A 218 10.27 5.94 3.68
CA TYR A 218 8.95 5.47 3.26
C TYR A 218 8.60 4.08 3.79
N LYS A 219 9.54 3.44 4.50
CA LYS A 219 9.31 2.14 5.11
C LYS A 219 8.26 2.26 6.22
N ALA A 220 7.21 1.45 6.14
CA ALA A 220 6.21 1.35 7.20
C ALA A 220 6.80 0.65 8.44
N PRO A 221 6.36 0.99 9.66
CA PRO A 221 6.63 0.17 10.84
C PRO A 221 6.24 -1.29 10.62
N GLN A 222 6.94 -2.22 11.29
CA GLN A 222 6.85 -3.65 10.99
C GLN A 222 5.44 -4.24 11.09
N ASP A 223 4.63 -3.77 12.03
CA ASP A 223 3.29 -4.30 12.30
C ASP A 223 2.17 -3.56 11.54
N CYS A 224 2.54 -2.60 10.69
CA CYS A 224 1.59 -1.81 9.91
C CYS A 224 1.33 -2.46 8.55
N VAL A 225 0.13 -2.94 8.32
CA VAL A 225 -0.29 -3.52 7.03
C VAL A 225 -0.72 -2.44 6.05
N GLN A 226 -1.43 -1.42 6.52
CA GLN A 226 -1.64 -0.17 5.80
C GLN A 226 -0.90 0.95 6.55
N TYR A 227 -0.26 1.85 5.82
CA TYR A 227 0.50 2.96 6.39
C TYR A 227 0.22 4.25 5.65
N PHE A 228 -0.31 5.21 6.38
CA PHE A 228 -0.74 6.50 5.87
C PHE A 228 0.20 7.60 6.34
N THR A 229 0.35 8.63 5.54
CA THR A 229 1.16 9.81 5.81
C THR A 229 0.35 11.07 5.56
N GLY A 230 0.76 12.18 6.19
CA GLY A 230 0.02 13.44 6.11
C GLY A 230 -0.88 13.67 7.32
N THR A 231 -1.33 14.90 7.46
CA THR A 231 -2.10 15.35 8.63
C THR A 231 -3.58 15.00 8.58
N THR A 232 -4.08 14.64 7.39
CA THR A 232 -5.46 14.21 7.15
C THR A 232 -5.50 13.08 6.15
N GLY A 233 -6.52 12.24 6.20
CA GLY A 233 -6.74 11.15 5.24
C GLY A 233 -7.91 10.28 5.64
N THR A 234 -8.14 9.21 4.87
CA THR A 234 -9.18 8.22 5.14
C THR A 234 -8.55 6.83 5.26
N ILE A 235 -8.94 6.11 6.28
CA ILE A 235 -8.56 4.71 6.53
C ILE A 235 -9.79 3.85 6.30
N GLN A 236 -9.64 2.79 5.49
CA GLN A 236 -10.73 1.87 5.20
C GLN A 236 -10.29 0.43 5.43
N SER A 237 -11.20 -0.38 5.97
CA SER A 237 -10.95 -1.82 6.09
C SER A 237 -10.97 -2.49 4.71
N TYR A 238 -10.16 -3.54 4.54
CA TYR A 238 -10.22 -4.34 3.32
C TYR A 238 -11.64 -4.90 3.14
N GLY A 239 -12.13 -4.84 1.91
CA GLY A 239 -13.47 -5.27 1.54
C GLY A 239 -14.56 -4.19 1.68
N TRP A 240 -14.30 -3.10 2.40
CA TRP A 240 -15.31 -2.03 2.63
C TRP A 240 -15.89 -1.48 1.31
N ALA A 241 -15.06 -1.22 0.31
CA ALA A 241 -15.51 -0.74 -1.00
C ALA A 241 -16.47 -1.70 -1.73
N GLY A 242 -16.50 -2.98 -1.34
CA GLY A 242 -17.46 -3.98 -1.79
C GLY A 242 -18.62 -4.21 -0.81
N SER A 243 -18.79 -3.33 0.18
CA SER A 243 -19.81 -3.44 1.25
C SER A 243 -19.70 -4.75 2.03
N GLN A 244 -18.45 -5.19 2.31
CA GLN A 244 -18.23 -6.47 2.97
C GLN A 244 -17.12 -6.42 4.03
N LEU A 245 -17.46 -6.73 5.27
CA LEU A 245 -16.49 -7.02 6.32
C LEU A 245 -15.93 -8.43 6.13
N LEU A 246 -14.61 -8.55 6.02
CA LEU A 246 -13.96 -9.84 5.82
C LEU A 246 -13.77 -10.58 7.16
N ALA A 247 -14.00 -11.89 7.15
CA ALA A 247 -13.77 -12.75 8.30
C ALA A 247 -12.28 -13.05 8.50
N GLY A 248 -11.86 -13.29 9.76
CA GLY A 248 -10.50 -13.68 10.10
C GLY A 248 -9.46 -12.62 9.77
N MET A 249 -9.79 -11.35 9.99
CA MET A 249 -8.87 -10.22 9.85
C MET A 249 -8.21 -9.92 11.19
N ASP A 250 -6.91 -9.62 11.16
CA ASP A 250 -6.13 -9.23 12.33
C ASP A 250 -4.93 -8.41 11.86
N TYR A 251 -5.09 -7.07 11.78
CA TYR A 251 -4.06 -6.18 11.26
C TYR A 251 -4.19 -4.74 11.73
N ASN A 252 -3.08 -4.00 11.67
CA ASN A 252 -2.99 -2.58 11.99
C ASN A 252 -3.00 -1.71 10.73
N ASN A 253 -3.78 -0.63 10.82
CA ASN A 253 -3.71 0.53 9.95
C ASN A 253 -3.00 1.64 10.74
N CYS A 254 -1.84 2.08 10.28
CA CYS A 254 -1.03 3.05 11.01
C CYS A 254 -1.00 4.38 10.30
N VAL A 255 -0.94 5.46 11.08
CA VAL A 255 -0.75 6.82 10.58
C VAL A 255 0.57 7.36 11.12
N ARG A 256 1.43 7.85 10.22
CA ARG A 256 2.68 8.50 10.62
C ARG A 256 2.37 9.77 11.42
N THR A 257 2.96 9.88 12.60
CA THR A 257 2.89 11.14 13.35
C THR A 257 3.72 12.20 12.62
N GLU A 258 3.07 13.25 12.16
CA GLU A 258 3.76 14.35 11.48
C GLU A 258 4.40 15.30 12.49
N LEU A 259 5.44 16.03 12.07
CA LEU A 259 6.16 16.96 12.94
C LEU A 259 5.23 18.08 13.43
N GLY A 260 5.25 18.33 14.75
CA GLY A 260 4.40 19.33 15.39
C GLY A 260 2.99 18.83 15.73
N TYR A 261 2.70 17.53 15.55
CA TYR A 261 1.41 16.94 15.89
C TYR A 261 1.53 15.97 17.06
N CYS A 262 0.58 16.05 17.99
CA CYS A 262 0.60 15.31 19.25
C CYS A 262 -0.60 14.39 19.46
N GLY A 263 -1.67 14.59 18.70
CA GLY A 263 -2.88 13.80 18.78
C GLY A 263 -3.45 13.50 17.40
N ILE A 264 -4.48 12.66 17.37
CA ILE A 264 -5.22 12.30 16.18
C ILE A 264 -6.70 12.18 16.52
N GLN A 265 -7.55 12.69 15.65
CA GLN A 265 -8.99 12.51 15.69
C GLN A 265 -9.42 11.57 14.58
N TYR A 266 -10.32 10.67 14.92
CA TYR A 266 -11.00 9.79 13.96
C TYR A 266 -12.50 10.07 13.98
N LYS A 267 -13.13 10.04 12.82
CA LYS A 267 -14.60 10.15 12.66
C LYS A 267 -15.05 9.30 11.48
N GLU A 268 -16.32 8.92 11.44
CA GLU A 268 -16.89 8.29 10.25
C GLU A 268 -16.74 9.18 9.03
N THR A 269 -16.41 8.55 7.89
CA THR A 269 -16.39 9.24 6.59
C THR A 269 -17.81 9.63 6.20
N SER A 270 -18.04 10.91 5.95
CA SER A 270 -19.36 11.44 5.59
C SER A 270 -19.65 11.32 4.10
N GLY A 271 -20.94 11.21 3.74
CA GLY A 271 -21.41 11.23 2.35
C GLY A 271 -21.11 9.95 1.56
N THR A 272 -20.84 8.84 2.23
CA THR A 272 -20.64 7.53 1.60
C THR A 272 -22.00 6.91 1.24
N SER A 273 -22.04 6.14 0.14
CA SER A 273 -23.20 5.32 -0.25
C SER A 273 -23.25 3.98 0.49
N ILE A 274 -22.19 3.65 1.24
CA ILE A 274 -22.01 2.45 2.04
C ILE A 274 -21.92 2.91 3.49
N ASP A 275 -22.46 2.14 4.43
CA ASP A 275 -22.32 2.45 5.85
C ASP A 275 -20.84 2.58 6.23
N ALA A 276 -20.49 3.74 6.82
CA ALA A 276 -19.11 4.07 7.13
C ALA A 276 -18.58 3.24 8.31
N PHE A 277 -19.45 2.67 9.14
CA PHE A 277 -19.06 1.79 10.23
C PHE A 277 -20.14 0.73 10.48
N ALA A 278 -19.82 -0.53 10.24
CA ALA A 278 -20.67 -1.67 10.58
C ALA A 278 -19.79 -2.88 10.92
N ILE A 279 -19.50 -3.04 12.21
CA ILE A 279 -18.55 -4.00 12.78
C ILE A 279 -19.29 -4.95 13.73
N PHE A 280 -19.68 -6.12 13.22
CA PHE A 280 -20.42 -7.12 13.97
C PHE A 280 -19.85 -8.53 13.74
N ALA A 281 -19.78 -9.36 14.79
CA ALA A 281 -19.45 -10.79 14.68
C ALA A 281 -20.68 -11.68 14.59
N THR A 282 -21.73 -11.32 15.30
CA THR A 282 -22.97 -12.08 15.41
C THR A 282 -24.11 -11.08 15.47
N ILE A 283 -25.07 -11.18 14.56
CA ILE A 283 -26.26 -10.33 14.59
C ILE A 283 -27.44 -11.19 14.99
N THR A 284 -27.90 -11.05 16.23
CA THR A 284 -29.19 -11.54 16.69
C THR A 284 -30.23 -10.42 16.58
N ASN A 285 -31.52 -10.77 16.54
CA ASN A 285 -32.62 -9.78 16.52
C ASN A 285 -32.53 -8.74 17.65
N THR A 286 -31.89 -9.06 18.78
CA THR A 286 -31.63 -8.13 19.88
C THR A 286 -30.48 -7.16 19.54
N GLN A 287 -29.54 -7.55 18.69
CA GLN A 287 -28.38 -6.76 18.28
C GLN A 287 -28.67 -5.85 17.08
N ILE A 288 -29.74 -6.10 16.32
CA ILE A 288 -30.24 -5.15 15.31
C ILE A 288 -30.68 -3.84 15.99
N ALA A 289 -31.19 -3.89 17.22
CA ALA A 289 -31.43 -2.69 18.01
C ALA A 289 -30.14 -2.01 18.49
N LEU A 290 -29.03 -2.74 18.63
CA LEU A 290 -27.69 -2.26 18.93
C LEU A 290 -26.94 -1.79 17.66
N ALA A 291 -27.39 -2.21 16.47
CA ALA A 291 -26.84 -1.73 15.19
C ALA A 291 -26.98 -0.21 14.99
N ALA A 292 -27.88 0.42 15.72
CA ALA A 292 -28.06 1.87 15.74
C ALA A 292 -27.28 2.56 16.89
N LEU A 293 -26.45 1.84 17.64
CA LEU A 293 -25.71 2.37 18.77
C LEU A 293 -24.21 2.30 18.52
N ALA A 294 -23.51 3.35 18.91
CA ALA A 294 -22.07 3.31 19.08
C ALA A 294 -21.78 2.56 20.39
N GLU A 295 -21.10 1.42 20.29
CA GLU A 295 -20.65 0.70 21.46
C GLU A 295 -19.14 0.90 21.65
N SER A 296 -18.80 1.49 22.77
CA SER A 296 -17.42 1.69 23.19
C SER A 296 -17.17 1.13 24.59
N THR A 297 -17.88 0.05 24.93
CA THR A 297 -17.72 -0.63 26.22
C THR A 297 -16.68 -1.72 26.11
N ASP A 298 -15.57 -1.58 26.85
CA ASP A 298 -14.56 -2.63 26.95
C ASP A 298 -15.22 -3.95 27.43
N GLY A 299 -14.92 -5.03 26.71
CA GLY A 299 -15.45 -6.37 26.99
C GLY A 299 -16.73 -6.73 26.23
N VAL A 300 -17.52 -5.78 25.72
CA VAL A 300 -18.69 -6.11 24.88
C VAL A 300 -18.25 -6.45 23.46
N CYS A 301 -17.39 -5.63 22.88
CA CYS A 301 -16.85 -5.86 21.53
C CYS A 301 -15.94 -7.09 21.49
N SER A 302 -15.06 -7.26 22.47
CA SER A 302 -14.19 -8.43 22.56
C SER A 302 -14.96 -9.72 22.78
N ALA A 303 -16.09 -9.69 23.51
CA ALA A 303 -16.99 -10.84 23.67
C ALA A 303 -17.66 -11.24 22.34
N GLN A 304 -17.86 -10.29 21.44
CA GLN A 304 -18.34 -10.57 20.07
C GLN A 304 -17.24 -11.12 19.15
N GLY A 305 -15.95 -10.95 19.51
CA GLY A 305 -14.81 -11.40 18.71
C GLY A 305 -14.66 -10.65 17.39
N THR A 306 -15.21 -9.44 17.29
CA THR A 306 -15.07 -8.58 16.10
C THR A 306 -15.13 -7.13 16.55
N MET A 307 -14.03 -6.37 16.31
CA MET A 307 -13.88 -5.02 16.84
C MET A 307 -12.82 -4.22 16.09
N VAL A 308 -12.95 -2.91 16.18
CA VAL A 308 -11.90 -1.94 15.90
C VAL A 308 -11.30 -1.48 17.22
N THR A 309 -9.98 -1.49 17.34
CA THR A 309 -9.28 -1.02 18.52
C THR A 309 -8.48 0.23 18.21
N ILE A 310 -8.68 1.29 19.00
CA ILE A 310 -7.92 2.54 18.95
C ILE A 310 -7.47 2.85 20.39
N PRO A 311 -6.17 2.92 20.68
CA PRO A 311 -5.68 3.07 22.04
C PRO A 311 -6.13 4.39 22.69
N MET A 312 -6.61 4.31 23.92
CA MET A 312 -6.88 5.42 24.84
C MET A 312 -7.63 6.60 24.18
N THR A 313 -8.86 6.38 23.77
CA THR A 313 -9.67 7.42 23.15
C THR A 313 -10.51 8.21 24.18
N SER A 314 -10.79 9.46 23.85
CA SER A 314 -11.77 10.30 24.54
C SER A 314 -12.34 11.33 23.54
N LEU A 315 -13.21 12.23 24.01
CA LEU A 315 -13.76 13.27 23.15
C LEU A 315 -12.74 14.36 22.80
N ASP A 316 -11.75 14.59 23.65
CA ASP A 316 -10.72 15.63 23.50
C ASP A 316 -9.28 15.05 23.49
N GLY A 317 -9.13 13.73 23.59
CA GLY A 317 -7.83 13.03 23.63
C GLY A 317 -7.09 13.11 24.98
N VAL A 318 -7.60 13.83 25.95
CA VAL A 318 -6.92 14.11 27.23
C VAL A 318 -7.78 13.77 28.44
N SER A 319 -9.04 14.23 28.40
CA SER A 319 -9.93 14.12 29.56
C SER A 319 -10.58 12.74 29.60
N PRO A 320 -10.60 12.08 30.77
CA PRO A 320 -11.38 10.86 30.93
C PRO A 320 -12.87 11.17 30.73
N LEU A 321 -13.59 10.21 30.17
CA LEU A 321 -15.05 10.31 30.10
C LEU A 321 -15.65 10.36 31.52
N PRO A 322 -16.77 11.06 31.71
CA PRO A 322 -17.53 10.96 32.96
C PRO A 322 -17.83 9.50 33.25
N ILE A 323 -17.65 9.09 34.51
CA ILE A 323 -17.91 7.71 34.94
C ILE A 323 -19.40 7.46 34.75
N ALA A 324 -19.75 6.84 33.62
CA ALA A 324 -21.07 6.24 33.41
C ALA A 324 -20.97 4.74 33.64
N THR A 325 -22.02 4.17 34.17
CA THR A 325 -22.09 2.70 34.32
C THR A 325 -21.86 2.04 32.95
N ASN A 326 -20.78 1.28 32.83
CA ASN A 326 -20.38 0.48 31.66
C ASN A 326 -19.60 1.17 30.55
N VAL A 327 -19.12 2.41 30.70
CA VAL A 327 -18.18 3.03 29.74
C VAL A 327 -16.86 3.28 30.47
N PRO A 328 -15.73 2.73 29.98
CA PRO A 328 -14.44 3.00 30.58
C PRO A 328 -14.04 4.48 30.38
N PRO A 329 -13.23 5.05 31.27
CA PRO A 329 -12.80 6.46 31.18
C PRO A 329 -12.05 6.76 29.88
N PHE A 330 -11.40 5.76 29.26
CA PHE A 330 -10.73 5.82 27.97
C PHE A 330 -11.08 4.56 27.17
N PRO A 331 -12.19 4.53 26.44
CA PRO A 331 -12.56 3.38 25.63
C PRO A 331 -11.51 3.08 24.57
N THR A 332 -11.30 1.80 24.31
CA THR A 332 -10.30 1.32 23.33
C THR A 332 -10.93 0.45 22.25
N GLU A 333 -12.09 -0.15 22.51
CA GLU A 333 -12.78 -1.07 21.61
C GLU A 333 -14.05 -0.43 21.04
N PHE A 334 -14.26 -0.60 19.73
CA PHE A 334 -15.40 -0.07 19.00
C PHE A 334 -16.01 -1.18 18.15
N CYS A 335 -17.32 -1.37 18.26
CA CYS A 335 -18.12 -2.25 17.42
C CYS A 335 -19.54 -1.67 17.28
N GLY A 336 -20.40 -2.33 16.52
CA GLY A 336 -21.76 -1.83 16.31
C GLY A 336 -21.93 -1.20 14.92
N GLY A 337 -23.01 -0.46 14.75
CA GLY A 337 -23.38 0.19 13.49
C GLY A 337 -23.01 1.67 13.41
N LEU A 338 -22.44 2.22 14.48
CA LEU A 338 -21.98 3.63 14.51
C LEU A 338 -20.65 3.71 15.25
N PHE A 339 -19.79 4.58 14.78
CA PHE A 339 -18.49 4.82 15.39
C PHE A 339 -18.55 5.97 16.41
N GLY A 340 -18.01 5.72 17.61
CA GLY A 340 -17.84 6.77 18.62
C GLY A 340 -18.10 6.30 20.06
N ILE A 341 -18.12 7.27 20.96
CA ILE A 341 -18.21 7.07 22.42
C ILE A 341 -19.67 7.29 22.93
N SER A 342 -20.60 7.61 22.07
CA SER A 342 -21.97 7.93 22.44
C SER A 342 -22.81 6.66 22.63
N THR A 343 -23.65 6.65 23.67
CA THR A 343 -24.73 5.67 23.82
C THR A 343 -25.99 6.05 23.01
N GLY A 344 -25.87 7.05 22.13
CA GLY A 344 -26.96 7.55 21.28
C GLY A 344 -26.86 7.05 19.84
N SER A 345 -27.84 7.40 19.04
CA SER A 345 -27.98 7.03 17.63
C SER A 345 -27.21 7.97 16.66
N VAL A 346 -26.09 8.56 17.09
CA VAL A 346 -25.27 9.48 16.29
C VAL A 346 -23.81 9.12 16.48
N ALA A 347 -23.10 8.97 15.35
CA ALA A 347 -21.66 8.79 15.36
C ALA A 347 -20.96 10.03 15.94
N THR A 348 -19.95 9.79 16.78
CA THR A 348 -19.18 10.87 17.42
C THR A 348 -17.70 10.72 17.12
N PRO A 349 -16.98 11.81 16.81
CA PRO A 349 -15.54 11.77 16.67
C PRO A 349 -14.87 11.35 17.99
N VAL A 350 -13.76 10.62 17.87
CA VAL A 350 -12.92 10.28 19.01
C VAL A 350 -11.50 10.76 18.79
N GLN A 351 -10.81 11.11 19.87
CA GLN A 351 -9.43 11.58 19.84
C GLN A 351 -8.53 10.67 20.66
N SER A 352 -7.30 10.49 20.20
CA SER A 352 -6.26 9.78 20.94
C SER A 352 -4.94 10.54 20.85
N ASN A 353 -4.24 10.63 21.98
CA ASN A 353 -2.87 11.17 22.05
C ASN A 353 -1.83 10.05 22.20
N GLN A 354 -2.30 8.79 22.20
CA GLN A 354 -1.41 7.62 22.30
C GLN A 354 -0.68 7.38 20.98
N ARG A 355 0.64 7.20 21.06
CA ARG A 355 1.49 6.89 19.90
C ARG A 355 2.02 5.46 19.99
N PRO A 356 2.23 4.79 18.86
CA PRO A 356 1.97 5.21 17.47
C PRO A 356 0.47 5.31 17.17
N PHE A 357 0.09 6.20 16.25
CA PHE A 357 -1.30 6.31 15.80
C PHE A 357 -1.68 5.07 15.00
N ASN A 358 -2.57 4.25 15.51
CA ASN A 358 -3.03 3.05 14.83
C ASN A 358 -4.53 2.80 15.04
N VAL A 359 -5.12 2.11 14.07
CA VAL A 359 -6.46 1.54 14.08
C VAL A 359 -6.30 0.06 13.78
N HIS A 360 -6.52 -0.77 14.77
CA HIS A 360 -6.41 -2.22 14.64
C HIS A 360 -7.78 -2.82 14.37
N LEU A 361 -7.88 -3.67 13.36
CA LEU A 361 -9.08 -4.46 13.07
C LEU A 361 -8.85 -5.92 13.45
N PHE A 362 -9.75 -6.44 14.26
CA PHE A 362 -9.88 -7.86 14.54
C PHE A 362 -11.28 -8.35 14.16
N THR A 363 -11.38 -9.43 13.40
CA THR A 363 -12.66 -10.08 13.07
C THR A 363 -12.60 -11.57 13.30
N SER A 364 -13.70 -12.14 13.82
CA SER A 364 -13.83 -13.58 14.00
C SER A 364 -13.56 -14.35 12.70
N ALA A 365 -12.90 -15.49 12.81
CA ALA A 365 -12.67 -16.38 11.67
C ALA A 365 -13.96 -17.09 11.20
N THR A 366 -14.94 -17.22 12.12
CA THR A 366 -16.22 -17.90 11.87
C THR A 366 -17.38 -17.02 12.33
N PRO A 367 -17.64 -15.88 11.66
CA PRO A 367 -18.76 -15.04 12.02
C PRO A 367 -20.07 -15.80 11.72
N THR A 368 -21.03 -15.71 12.63
CA THR A 368 -22.37 -16.27 12.46
C THR A 368 -23.33 -15.12 12.17
N LEU A 369 -23.93 -15.10 10.98
CA LEU A 369 -25.02 -14.18 10.66
C LEU A 369 -26.36 -14.90 10.88
N ASP A 370 -27.28 -14.24 11.59
CA ASP A 370 -28.66 -14.62 11.57
C ASP A 370 -29.30 -14.24 10.22
N SER A 371 -30.27 -15.01 9.76
CA SER A 371 -30.93 -14.85 8.47
C SER A 371 -31.65 -13.48 8.26
N ALA A 372 -31.69 -12.64 9.28
CA ALA A 372 -32.29 -11.30 9.26
C ALA A 372 -31.26 -10.16 9.26
N SER A 373 -29.95 -10.46 9.17
CA SER A 373 -28.92 -9.43 9.35
C SER A 373 -28.67 -8.60 8.10
N THR A 374 -28.56 -7.31 8.31
CA THR A 374 -27.98 -6.38 7.34
C THR A 374 -26.50 -6.70 7.17
N ALA A 375 -25.98 -6.54 5.95
CA ALA A 375 -24.59 -6.80 5.64
C ALA A 375 -23.67 -5.95 6.54
N THR A 376 -22.67 -6.60 7.12
CA THR A 376 -21.57 -5.91 7.81
C THR A 376 -20.62 -5.35 6.78
N THR A 377 -20.35 -4.05 6.79
CA THR A 377 -19.57 -3.38 5.75
C THR A 377 -18.09 -3.22 6.08
N GLY A 378 -17.75 -3.20 7.35
CA GLY A 378 -16.42 -2.81 7.82
C GLY A 378 -16.40 -1.34 8.27
N PHE A 379 -15.28 -0.65 8.05
CA PHE A 379 -15.18 0.75 8.41
C PHE A 379 -14.53 1.62 7.33
N SER A 380 -14.94 2.89 7.32
CA SER A 380 -14.30 4.00 6.63
C SER A 380 -14.23 5.18 7.60
N LEU A 381 -13.02 5.52 8.05
CA LEU A 381 -12.75 6.55 9.04
C LEU A 381 -11.84 7.62 8.46
N ASP A 382 -12.30 8.88 8.53
CA ASP A 382 -11.44 10.03 8.27
C ASP A 382 -10.60 10.32 9.51
N TYR A 383 -9.31 10.60 9.31
CA TYR A 383 -8.44 11.06 10.39
C TYR A 383 -7.95 12.48 10.16
N THR A 384 -7.73 13.19 11.25
CA THR A 384 -7.08 14.50 11.29
C THR A 384 -6.13 14.55 12.46
N GLN A 385 -4.85 14.84 12.21
CA GLN A 385 -3.87 15.01 13.28
C GLN A 385 -4.06 16.35 13.99
N ILE A 386 -3.84 16.37 15.30
CA ILE A 386 -4.03 17.50 16.18
C ILE A 386 -2.68 18.09 16.51
N PRO A 387 -2.45 19.39 16.25
CA PRO A 387 -1.19 20.05 16.59
C PRO A 387 -0.87 19.93 18.08
N CYS A 388 0.42 19.90 18.43
CA CYS A 388 0.83 20.04 19.82
C CYS A 388 0.38 21.42 20.34
N GLY A 389 -0.21 21.43 21.53
CA GLY A 389 -0.45 22.69 22.23
C GLY A 389 0.89 23.41 22.48
N ILE A 390 0.93 24.71 22.19
CA ILE A 390 2.06 25.59 22.51
C ILE A 390 2.03 25.90 24.01
#